data_4d103f681179dd0cc875365f0ef88794
#
_entry.id   4d103f681179dd0cc875365f0ef88794
#
_cell.length_a   1.000
_cell.length_b   1.000
_cell.length_c   1.000
_cell.angle_alpha   90.00
_cell.angle_beta   90.00
_cell.angle_gamma   90.00
#
_symmetry.space_group_name_H-M   'P 1'
#
loop_
_entity.id
_entity.type
_entity.pdbx_description
1 polymer ?
#
loop_
_entity_poly.entity_id
_entity_poly.type
_entity_poly.pdbx_seq_one_letter_code
_entity_poly.pdbx_strand_id
1 'polypeptide(L)'
;MRLLTSIALLAVIPALLSAARTHETNPMSSPEDFEEGRRLYRINCGVCHGMEGKTGRGARLARRSYRHGNSDAALFDLIEAGVPGTDMPGLWLEEDDIWRILLFVRTFAEKASEVCNASGDVAAGKRVFDSQGSCLACHTVGPRGGRLGPDMSFAGVQYTDQQLRDALLEPSREVTGRYETVRLVTAEGERVEGVVMNENSYNIFVMDRSENIRSFRKAELQSLDLPEESLMPAYGDLLSTADLENLIAYLCSLHGPAEEVAQ
;
A
#
# COMPACT_ATOMS: atom_id res chain seq x y z
N MET A 1 -74.93 7.75 0.76
CA MET A 1 -73.97 7.19 1.75
C MET A 1 -73.10 6.22 1.01
N ARG A 2 -71.90 6.64 0.56
CA ARG A 2 -70.93 5.78 -0.15
C ARG A 2 -69.76 5.48 0.80
N LEU A 3 -69.61 4.21 1.23
CA LEU A 3 -68.46 3.74 1.98
C LEU A 3 -67.26 3.66 1.03
N LEU A 4 -66.21 4.41 1.33
CA LEU A 4 -64.91 4.27 0.73
C LEU A 4 -64.08 3.28 1.56
N THR A 5 -63.86 2.10 1.03
CA THR A 5 -62.94 1.08 1.61
C THR A 5 -61.53 1.41 1.17
N SER A 6 -60.72 1.89 2.11
CA SER A 6 -59.26 2.11 1.89
C SER A 6 -58.55 0.76 1.99
N ILE A 7 -57.96 0.29 0.89
CA ILE A 7 -57.05 -0.86 0.86
C ILE A 7 -55.67 -0.34 1.19
N ALA A 8 -55.18 -0.71 2.39
CA ALA A 8 -53.77 -0.47 2.76
C ALA A 8 -52.87 -1.47 2.06
N LEU A 9 -52.08 -1.01 1.13
CA LEU A 9 -51.05 -1.80 0.47
C LEU A 9 -49.85 -1.94 1.41
N LEU A 10 -49.67 -3.09 2.07
CA LEU A 10 -48.48 -3.44 2.82
C LEU A 10 -47.33 -3.68 1.82
N ALA A 11 -46.41 -2.76 1.70
CA ALA A 11 -45.17 -2.95 0.98
C ALA A 11 -44.24 -3.87 1.80
N VAL A 12 -44.14 -5.13 1.38
CA VAL A 12 -43.15 -6.08 1.89
C VAL A 12 -41.81 -5.64 1.29
N ILE A 13 -40.98 -4.96 2.08
CA ILE A 13 -39.59 -4.68 1.74
C ILE A 13 -38.82 -6.00 1.95
N PRO A 14 -38.26 -6.61 0.91
CA PRO A 14 -37.40 -7.77 1.11
C PRO A 14 -36.18 -7.29 1.91
N ALA A 15 -36.00 -7.78 3.13
CA ALA A 15 -34.78 -7.67 3.86
C ALA A 15 -33.68 -8.39 3.02
N LEU A 16 -32.78 -7.66 2.44
CA LEU A 16 -31.54 -8.21 1.90
C LEU A 16 -30.80 -8.81 3.08
N LEU A 17 -30.97 -10.12 3.31
CA LEU A 17 -30.07 -10.88 4.17
C LEU A 17 -28.71 -10.82 3.48
N SER A 18 -27.84 -9.95 3.95
CA SER A 18 -26.41 -10.08 3.74
C SER A 18 -26.04 -11.44 4.33
N ALA A 19 -25.61 -12.38 3.51
CA ALA A 19 -25.12 -13.65 4.00
C ALA A 19 -23.98 -13.34 4.97
N ALA A 20 -24.20 -13.63 6.26
CA ALA A 20 -23.15 -13.46 7.25
C ALA A 20 -22.03 -14.45 6.90
N ARG A 21 -20.77 -13.97 6.95
CA ARG A 21 -19.60 -14.83 6.78
C ARG A 21 -19.71 -16.04 7.70
N THR A 22 -19.33 -17.21 7.21
CA THR A 22 -19.47 -18.46 7.97
C THR A 22 -18.37 -18.62 9.02
N HIS A 23 -17.20 -17.94 8.84
CA HIS A 23 -16.04 -18.09 9.69
C HIS A 23 -15.39 -16.74 10.07
N GLU A 24 -15.02 -16.60 11.35
CA GLU A 24 -14.22 -15.45 11.85
C GLU A 24 -12.71 -15.72 11.75
N THR A 25 -12.31 -16.99 11.73
CA THR A 25 -10.94 -17.46 11.56
C THR A 25 -10.86 -18.36 10.34
N ASN A 26 -9.68 -18.44 9.73
CA ASN A 26 -9.48 -19.26 8.54
C ASN A 26 -9.76 -20.75 8.83
N PRO A 27 -10.77 -21.36 8.19
CA PRO A 27 -11.07 -22.78 8.39
C PRO A 27 -10.11 -23.72 7.64
N MET A 28 -9.35 -23.18 6.66
CA MET A 28 -8.43 -23.95 5.82
C MET A 28 -7.10 -24.17 6.52
N SER A 29 -6.58 -25.38 6.50
CA SER A 29 -5.31 -25.73 7.18
C SER A 29 -4.56 -26.90 6.55
N SER A 30 -5.14 -27.60 5.57
CA SER A 30 -4.52 -28.77 4.97
C SER A 30 -3.38 -28.39 4.01
N PRO A 31 -2.42 -29.29 3.74
CA PRO A 31 -1.41 -29.07 2.70
C PRO A 31 -2.03 -28.84 1.31
N GLU A 32 -3.14 -29.47 1.02
CA GLU A 32 -3.88 -29.34 -0.24
C GLU A 32 -4.48 -27.93 -0.37
N ASP A 33 -5.10 -27.41 0.71
CA ASP A 33 -5.62 -26.03 0.76
C ASP A 33 -4.50 -25.02 0.55
N PHE A 34 -3.33 -25.26 1.16
CA PHE A 34 -2.17 -24.41 1.00
C PHE A 34 -1.66 -24.36 -0.44
N GLU A 35 -1.52 -25.50 -1.10
CA GLU A 35 -1.06 -25.56 -2.50
C GLU A 35 -2.06 -24.94 -3.46
N GLU A 36 -3.35 -25.14 -3.23
CA GLU A 36 -4.40 -24.50 -4.02
C GLU A 36 -4.43 -22.99 -3.75
N GLY A 37 -4.29 -22.56 -2.51
CA GLY A 37 -4.16 -21.13 -2.15
C GLY A 37 -2.96 -20.48 -2.82
N ARG A 38 -1.81 -21.17 -2.88
CA ARG A 38 -0.61 -20.72 -3.59
C ARG A 38 -0.89 -20.56 -5.10
N ARG A 39 -1.58 -21.52 -5.70
CA ARG A 39 -1.95 -21.47 -7.13
C ARG A 39 -2.88 -20.29 -7.41
N LEU A 40 -3.93 -20.12 -6.62
CA LEU A 40 -4.91 -19.05 -6.74
C LEU A 40 -4.28 -17.67 -6.53
N TYR A 41 -3.38 -17.54 -5.54
CA TYR A 41 -2.62 -16.32 -5.31
C TYR A 41 -1.80 -15.91 -6.54
N ARG A 42 -1.07 -16.86 -7.14
CA ARG A 42 -0.21 -16.59 -8.31
C ARG A 42 -1.02 -16.04 -9.48
N ILE A 43 -2.23 -16.54 -9.68
CA ILE A 43 -3.10 -16.15 -10.80
C ILE A 43 -3.77 -14.80 -10.53
N ASN A 44 -4.31 -14.59 -9.33
CA ASN A 44 -5.17 -13.45 -9.03
C ASN A 44 -4.41 -12.27 -8.39
N CYS A 45 -3.36 -12.53 -7.63
CA CYS A 45 -2.69 -11.55 -6.78
C CYS A 45 -1.25 -11.25 -7.20
N GLY A 46 -0.54 -12.29 -7.70
CA GLY A 46 0.89 -12.23 -7.99
C GLY A 46 1.29 -11.17 -9.00
N VAL A 47 0.42 -10.84 -9.95
CA VAL A 47 0.65 -9.79 -10.97
C VAL A 47 0.83 -8.41 -10.33
N CYS A 48 0.10 -8.14 -9.25
CA CYS A 48 0.16 -6.85 -8.56
C CYS A 48 1.03 -6.88 -7.32
N HIS A 49 1.05 -7.98 -6.56
CA HIS A 49 1.76 -8.08 -5.29
C HIS A 49 3.11 -8.82 -5.36
N GLY A 50 3.49 -9.29 -6.55
CA GLY A 50 4.68 -10.15 -6.74
C GLY A 50 4.47 -11.57 -6.22
N MET A 51 5.27 -12.51 -6.72
CA MET A 51 5.12 -13.96 -6.38
C MET A 51 5.44 -14.28 -4.92
N GLU A 52 6.22 -13.42 -4.26
CA GLU A 52 6.60 -13.54 -2.85
C GLU A 52 5.93 -12.50 -1.94
N GLY A 53 4.98 -11.71 -2.48
CA GLY A 53 4.33 -10.63 -1.75
C GLY A 53 5.24 -9.45 -1.40
N LYS A 54 6.42 -9.34 -2.01
CA LYS A 54 7.44 -8.33 -1.68
C LYS A 54 7.51 -7.18 -2.66
N THR A 55 7.29 -7.46 -3.94
CA THR A 55 7.52 -6.53 -5.05
C THR A 55 6.31 -6.49 -5.97
N GLY A 56 6.09 -5.37 -6.63
CA GLY A 56 5.00 -5.16 -7.56
C GLY A 56 4.32 -3.82 -7.36
N ARG A 57 3.36 -3.47 -8.23
CA ARG A 57 2.60 -2.22 -8.12
C ARG A 57 1.57 -2.22 -6.98
N GLY A 58 1.21 -3.40 -6.46
CA GLY A 58 0.34 -3.57 -5.30
C GLY A 58 1.08 -3.36 -3.98
N ALA A 59 0.34 -3.24 -2.90
CA ALA A 59 0.93 -3.14 -1.57
C ALA A 59 1.78 -4.38 -1.26
N ARG A 60 2.90 -4.19 -0.57
CA ARG A 60 3.73 -5.29 -0.06
C ARG A 60 2.93 -6.13 0.93
N LEU A 61 2.86 -7.43 0.74
CA LEU A 61 2.16 -8.38 1.61
C LEU A 61 3.10 -9.09 2.61
N ALA A 62 4.40 -9.15 2.31
CA ALA A 62 5.42 -9.71 3.21
C ALA A 62 5.68 -8.71 4.37
N ARG A 63 4.73 -8.61 5.30
CA ARG A 63 4.75 -7.74 6.48
C ARG A 63 3.87 -8.31 7.58
N ARG A 64 4.11 -7.89 8.83
CA ARG A 64 3.39 -8.40 10.01
C ARG A 64 2.04 -7.73 10.26
N SER A 65 1.83 -6.54 9.73
CA SER A 65 0.60 -5.77 9.94
C SER A 65 0.11 -5.15 8.65
N TYR A 66 -1.20 -5.11 8.47
CA TYR A 66 -1.87 -4.53 7.32
C TYR A 66 -2.73 -3.35 7.77
N ARG A 67 -2.78 -2.31 6.94
CA ARG A 67 -3.47 -1.05 7.22
C ARG A 67 -4.98 -1.22 7.50
N HIS A 68 -5.60 -2.22 6.91
CA HIS A 68 -7.05 -2.45 6.98
C HIS A 68 -7.45 -3.58 7.94
N GLY A 69 -6.57 -3.92 8.88
CA GLY A 69 -6.78 -4.96 9.87
C GLY A 69 -5.95 -6.22 9.64
N ASN A 70 -5.75 -7.01 10.70
CA ASN A 70 -4.89 -8.19 10.70
C ASN A 70 -5.63 -9.50 11.01
N SER A 71 -6.88 -9.44 11.43
CA SER A 71 -7.67 -10.65 11.63
C SER A 71 -7.92 -11.36 10.30
N ASP A 72 -8.16 -12.65 10.35
CA ASP A 72 -8.49 -13.43 9.14
C ASP A 72 -9.77 -12.89 8.50
N ALA A 73 -10.76 -12.54 9.33
CA ALA A 73 -11.99 -11.92 8.90
C ALA A 73 -11.77 -10.60 8.14
N ALA A 74 -10.96 -9.69 8.70
CA ALA A 74 -10.68 -8.41 8.06
C ALA A 74 -9.93 -8.55 6.73
N LEU A 75 -9.01 -9.50 6.64
CA LEU A 75 -8.28 -9.77 5.40
C LEU A 75 -9.15 -10.50 4.37
N PHE A 76 -10.05 -11.35 4.81
CA PHE A 76 -11.04 -11.98 3.95
C PHE A 76 -11.92 -10.92 3.28
N ASP A 77 -12.54 -10.02 4.08
CA ASP A 77 -13.38 -8.93 3.57
C ASP A 77 -12.64 -8.04 2.58
N LEU A 78 -11.38 -7.76 2.88
CA LEU A 78 -10.53 -6.94 2.03
C LEU A 78 -10.23 -7.61 0.68
N ILE A 79 -10.05 -8.93 0.64
CA ILE A 79 -9.85 -9.68 -0.60
C ILE A 79 -11.17 -9.76 -1.38
N GLU A 80 -12.27 -10.05 -0.71
CA GLU A 80 -13.59 -10.17 -1.32
C GLU A 80 -14.06 -8.83 -1.91
N ALA A 81 -14.04 -7.77 -1.11
CA ALA A 81 -14.58 -6.46 -1.51
C ALA A 81 -13.60 -5.57 -2.26
N GLY A 82 -12.29 -5.86 -2.16
CA GLY A 82 -11.23 -4.97 -2.63
C GLY A 82 -11.04 -3.76 -1.71
N VAL A 83 -10.25 -2.78 -2.17
CA VAL A 83 -9.99 -1.55 -1.44
C VAL A 83 -10.55 -0.36 -2.23
N PRO A 84 -11.66 0.25 -1.78
CA PRO A 84 -12.28 1.37 -2.49
C PRO A 84 -11.29 2.52 -2.73
N GLY A 85 -11.32 3.08 -3.94
CA GLY A 85 -10.44 4.17 -4.34
C GLY A 85 -9.00 3.77 -4.64
N THR A 86 -8.72 2.47 -4.78
CA THR A 86 -7.40 1.94 -5.19
C THR A 86 -7.53 1.00 -6.38
N ASP A 87 -6.38 0.54 -6.89
CA ASP A 87 -6.32 -0.46 -7.98
C ASP A 87 -6.54 -1.91 -7.49
N MET A 88 -6.81 -2.14 -6.22
CA MET A 88 -7.13 -3.46 -5.69
C MET A 88 -8.64 -3.75 -5.85
N PRO A 89 -9.04 -4.54 -6.87
CA PRO A 89 -10.43 -4.88 -7.07
C PRO A 89 -10.88 -5.94 -6.05
N GLY A 90 -12.17 -6.02 -5.81
CA GLY A 90 -12.76 -7.20 -5.17
C GLY A 90 -12.64 -8.42 -6.08
N LEU A 91 -12.49 -9.58 -5.48
CA LEU A 91 -12.40 -10.86 -6.18
C LEU A 91 -13.71 -11.62 -6.04
N TRP A 92 -14.29 -12.00 -7.19
CA TRP A 92 -15.52 -12.79 -7.28
C TRP A 92 -15.15 -14.28 -7.26
N LEU A 93 -14.62 -14.72 -6.12
CA LEU A 93 -14.21 -16.09 -5.87
C LEU A 93 -15.19 -16.73 -4.86
N GLU A 94 -15.20 -18.06 -4.82
CA GLU A 94 -15.92 -18.78 -3.77
C GLU A 94 -15.23 -18.52 -2.40
N GLU A 95 -16.00 -18.53 -1.33
CA GLU A 95 -15.53 -18.28 0.04
C GLU A 95 -14.31 -19.14 0.38
N ASP A 96 -14.37 -20.44 0.09
CA ASP A 96 -13.29 -21.40 0.31
C ASP A 96 -11.97 -21.01 -0.40
N ASP A 97 -12.06 -20.46 -1.60
CA ASP A 97 -10.90 -20.06 -2.39
C ASP A 97 -10.22 -18.80 -1.81
N ILE A 98 -11.02 -17.86 -1.28
CA ILE A 98 -10.50 -16.70 -0.57
C ILE A 98 -9.77 -17.15 0.71
N TRP A 99 -10.34 -18.09 1.47
CA TRP A 99 -9.71 -18.67 2.65
C TRP A 99 -8.39 -19.39 2.32
N ARG A 100 -8.33 -20.14 1.21
CA ARG A 100 -7.10 -20.79 0.73
C ARG A 100 -6.04 -19.74 0.33
N ILE A 101 -6.42 -18.68 -0.38
CA ILE A 101 -5.51 -17.56 -0.69
C ILE A 101 -4.95 -16.96 0.59
N LEU A 102 -5.81 -16.69 1.58
CA LEU A 102 -5.39 -16.12 2.86
C LEU A 102 -4.45 -17.03 3.63
N LEU A 103 -4.67 -18.35 3.63
CA LEU A 103 -3.75 -19.34 4.21
C LEU A 103 -2.32 -19.19 3.62
N PHE A 104 -2.22 -19.05 2.30
CA PHE A 104 -0.93 -18.84 1.64
C PHE A 104 -0.34 -17.46 1.96
N VAL A 105 -1.12 -16.38 1.91
CA VAL A 105 -0.68 -15.01 2.20
C VAL A 105 -0.11 -14.87 3.61
N ARG A 106 -0.64 -15.59 4.59
CA ARG A 106 -0.13 -15.60 5.97
C ARG A 106 1.33 -16.05 6.06
N THR A 107 1.79 -16.92 5.18
CA THR A 107 3.20 -17.35 5.17
C THR A 107 4.18 -16.25 4.79
N PHE A 108 3.72 -15.20 4.12
CA PHE A 108 4.56 -14.03 3.86
C PHE A 108 4.88 -13.23 5.13
N ALA A 109 3.94 -13.18 6.08
CA ALA A 109 4.15 -12.54 7.38
C ALA A 109 5.16 -13.32 8.25
N GLU A 110 5.14 -14.65 8.17
CA GLU A 110 6.11 -15.50 8.86
C GLU A 110 7.54 -15.32 8.32
N LYS A 111 7.67 -15.13 7.01
CA LYS A 111 8.95 -14.84 6.34
C LYS A 111 9.43 -13.40 6.55
N ALA A 112 8.54 -12.50 6.98
CA ALA A 112 8.86 -11.13 7.38
C ALA A 112 9.43 -11.08 8.82
N SER A 113 10.22 -12.06 9.21
CA SER A 113 10.60 -12.35 10.60
C SER A 113 11.60 -11.39 11.24
N GLU A 114 12.16 -10.44 10.50
CA GLU A 114 13.06 -9.44 11.05
C GLU A 114 12.25 -8.25 11.56
N VAL A 115 12.29 -8.04 12.87
CA VAL A 115 11.70 -6.86 13.53
C VAL A 115 12.59 -5.67 13.18
N CYS A 116 11.99 -4.54 12.79
CA CYS A 116 12.70 -3.27 12.72
C CYS A 116 13.22 -2.95 14.13
N ASN A 117 14.52 -3.03 14.31
CA ASN A 117 15.17 -2.83 15.61
C ASN A 117 16.40 -1.93 15.43
N ALA A 118 16.26 -0.67 15.84
CA ALA A 118 17.34 0.29 15.78
C ALA A 118 17.60 0.89 17.15
N SER A 119 18.89 1.16 17.46
CA SER A 119 19.34 1.61 18.76
C SER A 119 19.39 3.13 18.94
N GLY A 120 18.94 3.91 17.94
CA GLY A 120 18.97 5.38 17.96
C GLY A 120 17.91 6.02 18.87
N ASP A 121 18.04 7.32 19.08
CA ASP A 121 17.04 8.13 19.80
C ASP A 121 15.85 8.46 18.89
N VAL A 122 14.68 7.89 19.22
CA VAL A 122 13.43 8.07 18.47
C VAL A 122 13.00 9.55 18.39
N ALA A 123 13.17 10.31 19.49
CA ALA A 123 12.77 11.73 19.51
C ALA A 123 13.71 12.59 18.66
N ALA A 124 15.02 12.28 18.67
CA ALA A 124 15.98 12.91 17.77
C ALA A 124 15.67 12.57 16.32
N GLY A 125 15.39 11.29 16.02
CA GLY A 125 15.02 10.83 14.68
C GLY A 125 13.77 11.50 14.15
N LYS A 126 12.76 11.71 15.00
CA LYS A 126 11.57 12.47 14.63
C LYS A 126 11.91 13.91 14.24
N ARG A 127 12.82 14.56 14.96
CA ARG A 127 13.29 15.92 14.60
C ARG A 127 14.00 15.93 13.25
N VAL A 128 14.86 14.95 12.98
CA VAL A 128 15.50 14.80 11.67
C VAL A 128 14.44 14.63 10.57
N PHE A 129 13.47 13.76 10.77
CA PHE A 129 12.37 13.51 9.82
C PHE A 129 11.54 14.76 9.54
N ASP A 130 11.16 15.50 10.58
CA ASP A 130 10.27 16.68 10.48
C ASP A 130 11.01 17.93 9.95
N SER A 131 12.35 17.99 9.99
CA SER A 131 13.12 19.22 9.65
C SER A 131 14.27 18.95 8.70
N GLN A 132 15.42 18.50 9.21
CA GLN A 132 16.69 18.41 8.48
C GLN A 132 16.59 17.45 7.27
N GLY A 133 15.91 16.31 7.42
CA GLY A 133 15.68 15.34 6.35
C GLY A 133 14.63 15.77 5.34
N SER A 134 13.78 16.76 5.70
CA SER A 134 12.67 17.23 4.86
C SER A 134 11.73 16.10 4.36
N CYS A 135 11.64 15.00 5.11
CA CYS A 135 10.97 13.76 4.67
C CYS A 135 9.46 13.98 4.44
N LEU A 136 8.83 14.87 5.25
CA LEU A 136 7.43 15.23 5.09
C LEU A 136 7.11 15.97 3.78
N ALA A 137 8.10 16.45 3.04
CA ALA A 137 7.86 17.04 1.73
C ALA A 137 7.32 16.00 0.72
N CYS A 138 7.67 14.72 0.93
CA CYS A 138 7.32 13.62 0.02
C CYS A 138 6.56 12.48 0.70
N HIS A 139 6.84 12.21 2.01
CA HIS A 139 6.27 11.07 2.74
C HIS A 139 5.17 11.48 3.70
N THR A 140 4.14 10.65 3.80
CA THR A 140 3.07 10.82 4.78
C THR A 140 3.39 10.05 6.08
N VAL A 141 3.10 10.65 7.24
CA VAL A 141 3.01 9.98 8.54
C VAL A 141 1.75 10.45 9.25
N GLY A 142 0.81 9.56 9.48
CA GLY A 142 -0.53 9.90 9.97
C GLY A 142 -1.23 10.87 9.02
N PRO A 143 -1.76 12.01 9.51
CA PRO A 143 -2.45 12.99 8.67
C PRO A 143 -1.51 14.02 8.03
N ARG A 144 -0.18 13.92 8.19
CA ARG A 144 0.80 14.93 7.78
C ARG A 144 1.72 14.42 6.69
N GLY A 145 2.10 15.31 5.79
CA GLY A 145 3.14 15.07 4.78
C GLY A 145 2.61 14.94 3.37
N GLY A 146 3.54 14.74 2.44
CA GLY A 146 3.31 14.65 1.01
C GLY A 146 3.05 13.21 0.53
N ARG A 147 2.72 13.08 -0.76
CA ARG A 147 2.34 11.81 -1.41
C ARG A 147 3.28 11.37 -2.54
N LEU A 148 4.37 12.10 -2.75
CA LEU A 148 5.40 11.76 -3.76
C LEU A 148 6.25 10.56 -3.36
N GLY A 149 6.19 10.14 -2.09
CA GLY A 149 6.82 8.95 -1.55
C GLY A 149 5.80 8.08 -0.79
N PRO A 150 6.20 6.86 -0.38
CA PRO A 150 5.33 5.97 0.38
C PRO A 150 4.90 6.55 1.73
N ASP A 151 3.71 6.13 2.17
CA ASP A 151 3.20 6.37 3.52
C ASP A 151 4.05 5.58 4.53
N MET A 152 4.74 6.32 5.41
CA MET A 152 5.65 5.78 6.41
C MET A 152 4.98 5.50 7.76
N SER A 153 3.66 5.74 7.90
CA SER A 153 2.92 5.55 9.16
C SER A 153 3.10 4.15 9.77
N PHE A 154 3.41 3.17 8.94
CA PHE A 154 3.61 1.77 9.32
C PHE A 154 5.03 1.27 9.03
N ALA A 155 6.01 2.16 8.93
CA ALA A 155 7.36 1.80 8.50
C ALA A 155 7.99 0.69 9.37
N GLY A 156 7.83 0.76 10.70
CA GLY A 156 8.40 -0.21 11.63
C GLY A 156 7.81 -1.63 11.55
N VAL A 157 6.64 -1.78 10.92
CA VAL A 157 6.04 -3.12 10.68
C VAL A 157 6.15 -3.56 9.22
N GLN A 158 6.57 -2.66 8.33
CA GLN A 158 6.69 -2.93 6.90
C GLN A 158 8.12 -3.22 6.45
N TYR A 159 9.11 -2.63 7.12
CA TYR A 159 10.50 -2.68 6.75
C TYR A 159 11.37 -3.11 7.93
N THR A 160 12.51 -3.72 7.65
CA THR A 160 13.58 -3.90 8.62
C THR A 160 14.42 -2.62 8.72
N ASP A 161 15.20 -2.47 9.80
CA ASP A 161 16.17 -1.38 9.93
C ASP A 161 17.19 -1.36 8.78
N GLN A 162 17.62 -2.55 8.32
CA GLN A 162 18.51 -2.65 7.16
C GLN A 162 17.85 -2.17 5.86
N GLN A 163 16.59 -2.51 5.63
CA GLN A 163 15.86 -2.03 4.45
C GLN A 163 15.66 -0.51 4.47
N LEU A 164 15.38 0.06 5.65
CA LEU A 164 15.29 1.51 5.82
C LEU A 164 16.64 2.18 5.58
N ARG A 165 17.72 1.59 6.10
CA ARG A 165 19.08 2.07 5.87
C ARG A 165 19.44 2.07 4.38
N ASP A 166 19.21 0.96 3.72
CA ASP A 166 19.49 0.80 2.29
C ASP A 166 18.72 1.83 1.46
N ALA A 167 17.42 2.02 1.75
CA ALA A 167 16.59 3.02 1.06
C ALA A 167 17.05 4.46 1.30
N LEU A 168 17.62 4.78 2.48
CA LEU A 168 18.16 6.09 2.80
C LEU A 168 19.52 6.33 2.14
N LEU A 169 20.34 5.31 2.00
CA LEU A 169 21.68 5.43 1.42
C LEU A 169 21.70 5.25 -0.10
N GLU A 170 20.85 4.36 -0.62
CA GLU A 170 20.81 3.98 -2.04
C GLU A 170 19.35 3.99 -2.57
N PRO A 171 18.64 5.13 -2.56
CA PRO A 171 17.20 5.19 -2.86
C PRO A 171 16.85 4.77 -4.29
N SER A 172 17.82 4.78 -5.19
CA SER A 172 17.61 4.33 -6.59
C SER A 172 17.83 2.84 -6.79
N ARG A 173 18.32 2.10 -5.78
CA ARG A 173 18.61 0.67 -5.90
C ARG A 173 17.35 -0.19 -6.09
N GLU A 174 16.26 0.20 -5.42
CA GLU A 174 14.98 -0.51 -5.49
C GLU A 174 13.83 0.50 -5.46
N VAL A 175 13.48 1.05 -6.61
CA VAL A 175 12.30 1.91 -6.75
C VAL A 175 11.09 1.03 -7.08
N THR A 176 10.06 1.11 -6.23
CA THR A 176 8.82 0.36 -6.47
C THR A 176 7.92 1.08 -7.48
N GLY A 177 7.27 0.34 -8.37
CA GLY A 177 6.59 0.82 -9.58
C GLY A 177 5.60 2.00 -9.46
N ARG A 178 5.09 2.32 -8.24
CA ARG A 178 4.24 3.52 -8.02
C ARG A 178 5.04 4.79 -7.74
N TYR A 179 6.35 4.69 -7.58
CA TYR A 179 7.23 5.81 -7.24
C TYR A 179 8.37 5.96 -8.26
N GLU A 180 8.23 5.30 -9.42
CA GLU A 180 9.15 5.48 -10.54
C GLU A 180 9.16 6.94 -10.96
N THR A 181 10.36 7.48 -11.08
CA THR A 181 10.54 8.85 -11.55
C THR A 181 10.13 8.97 -13.01
N VAL A 182 9.46 10.05 -13.35
CA VAL A 182 9.16 10.39 -14.73
C VAL A 182 9.60 11.81 -15.02
N ARG A 183 10.23 11.99 -16.18
CA ARG A 183 10.54 13.30 -16.78
C ARG A 183 9.93 13.34 -18.16
N LEU A 184 9.08 14.31 -18.44
CA LEU A 184 8.46 14.44 -19.75
C LEU A 184 8.42 15.89 -20.22
N VAL A 185 8.30 16.08 -21.53
CA VAL A 185 8.11 17.38 -22.17
C VAL A 185 6.83 17.32 -23.00
N THR A 186 5.89 18.23 -22.72
CA THR A 186 4.62 18.31 -23.47
C THR A 186 4.82 18.88 -24.87
N ALA A 187 3.80 18.80 -25.71
CA ALA A 187 3.83 19.40 -27.06
C ALA A 187 4.13 20.90 -27.03
N GLU A 188 3.71 21.58 -25.98
CA GLU A 188 3.92 23.03 -25.78
C GLU A 188 5.29 23.36 -25.18
N GLY A 189 6.11 22.34 -24.88
CA GLY A 189 7.45 22.51 -24.31
C GLY A 189 7.50 22.62 -22.78
N GLU A 190 6.38 22.36 -22.07
CA GLU A 190 6.36 22.29 -20.62
C GLU A 190 7.15 21.07 -20.16
N ARG A 191 8.05 21.27 -19.17
CA ARG A 191 8.80 20.19 -18.53
C ARG A 191 8.07 19.77 -17.25
N VAL A 192 7.75 18.50 -17.14
CA VAL A 192 7.09 17.90 -15.98
C VAL A 192 7.98 16.82 -15.41
N GLU A 193 8.21 16.88 -14.10
CA GLU A 193 8.90 15.86 -13.34
C GLU A 193 8.00 15.42 -12.17
N GLY A 194 7.99 14.13 -11.87
CA GLY A 194 7.15 13.57 -10.82
C GLY A 194 7.32 12.06 -10.70
N VAL A 195 6.27 11.40 -10.21
CA VAL A 195 6.21 9.95 -10.10
C VAL A 195 5.08 9.38 -10.95
N VAL A 196 5.29 8.19 -11.49
CA VAL A 196 4.29 7.47 -12.27
C VAL A 196 3.19 6.96 -11.35
N MET A 197 1.96 7.41 -11.56
CA MET A 197 0.79 6.92 -10.83
C MET A 197 0.16 5.70 -11.51
N ASN A 198 0.06 5.75 -12.82
CA ASN A 198 -0.43 4.67 -13.67
C ASN A 198 0.04 4.88 -15.10
N GLU A 199 0.08 3.82 -15.89
CA GLU A 199 0.50 3.84 -17.28
C GLU A 199 -0.21 2.75 -18.08
N ASN A 200 -0.55 3.06 -19.32
CA ASN A 200 -1.00 2.09 -20.32
C ASN A 200 -0.35 2.39 -21.68
N SER A 201 -0.74 1.67 -22.72
CA SER A 201 -0.15 1.83 -24.06
C SER A 201 -0.30 3.24 -24.65
N TYR A 202 -1.30 4.02 -24.20
CA TYR A 202 -1.65 5.31 -24.78
C TYR A 202 -1.36 6.49 -23.87
N ASN A 203 -1.53 6.31 -22.56
CA ASN A 203 -1.48 7.39 -21.57
C ASN A 203 -0.52 7.07 -20.44
N ILE A 204 0.06 8.13 -19.86
CA ILE A 204 0.76 8.09 -18.59
C ILE A 204 0.10 9.07 -17.61
N PHE A 205 -0.12 8.63 -16.37
CA PHE A 205 -0.65 9.44 -15.28
C PHE A 205 0.50 9.73 -14.32
N VAL A 206 0.75 11.00 -14.09
CA VAL A 206 1.89 11.49 -13.32
C VAL A 206 1.39 12.31 -12.15
N MET A 207 1.91 12.08 -10.96
CA MET A 207 1.83 13.04 -9.87
C MET A 207 3.08 13.94 -9.97
N ASP A 208 2.88 15.21 -10.31
CA ASP A 208 3.97 16.17 -10.42
C ASP A 208 4.52 16.58 -9.03
N ARG A 209 5.60 17.34 -9.01
CA ARG A 209 6.24 17.77 -7.75
C ARG A 209 5.34 18.66 -6.86
N SER A 210 4.24 19.19 -7.40
CA SER A 210 3.23 19.94 -6.67
C SER A 210 2.04 19.06 -6.24
N GLU A 211 2.19 17.73 -6.39
CA GLU A 211 1.17 16.72 -6.08
C GLU A 211 -0.10 16.80 -6.91
N ASN A 212 -0.08 17.46 -8.05
CA ASN A 212 -1.17 17.42 -9.01
C ASN A 212 -1.08 16.14 -9.85
N ILE A 213 -2.18 15.40 -9.92
CA ILE A 213 -2.28 14.25 -10.80
C ILE A 213 -2.68 14.74 -12.19
N ARG A 214 -1.81 14.47 -13.16
CA ARG A 214 -1.96 14.89 -14.56
C ARG A 214 -1.92 13.67 -15.49
N SER A 215 -2.71 13.71 -16.55
CA SER A 215 -2.74 12.67 -17.58
C SER A 215 -2.18 13.21 -18.88
N PHE A 216 -1.29 12.45 -19.50
CA PHE A 216 -0.67 12.81 -20.77
C PHE A 216 -0.84 11.68 -21.78
N ARG A 217 -1.18 12.04 -23.03
CA ARG A 217 -1.12 11.09 -24.15
C ARG A 217 0.33 10.93 -24.59
N LYS A 218 0.84 9.72 -24.58
CA LYS A 218 2.25 9.44 -24.95
C LYS A 218 2.59 9.93 -26.37
N ALA A 219 1.66 9.80 -27.31
CA ALA A 219 1.85 10.23 -28.69
C ALA A 219 1.93 11.77 -28.87
N GLU A 220 1.52 12.55 -27.89
CA GLU A 220 1.54 14.01 -27.91
C GLU A 220 2.74 14.61 -27.16
N LEU A 221 3.58 13.77 -26.55
CA LEU A 221 4.78 14.21 -25.82
C LEU A 221 5.94 14.43 -26.78
N GLN A 222 6.73 15.51 -26.57
CA GLN A 222 8.02 15.68 -27.23
C GLN A 222 9.06 14.68 -26.71
N SER A 223 9.02 14.36 -25.40
CA SER A 223 9.86 13.33 -24.79
C SER A 223 9.19 12.73 -23.55
N LEU A 224 9.48 11.46 -23.30
CA LEU A 224 9.11 10.73 -22.09
C LEU A 224 10.33 9.91 -21.68
N ASP A 225 10.81 10.15 -20.49
CA ASP A 225 11.94 9.47 -19.87
C ASP A 225 11.51 8.92 -18.51
N LEU A 226 11.85 7.66 -18.25
CA LEU A 226 11.64 6.96 -16.97
C LEU A 226 13.02 6.58 -16.42
N PRO A 227 13.74 7.53 -15.79
CA PRO A 227 15.06 7.25 -15.27
C PRO A 227 15.01 6.29 -14.09
N GLU A 228 16.04 5.47 -13.93
CA GLU A 228 16.21 4.60 -12.77
C GLU A 228 16.46 5.38 -11.46
N GLU A 229 16.74 6.67 -11.57
CA GLU A 229 17.00 7.55 -10.43
C GLU A 229 15.72 7.85 -9.65
N SER A 230 15.78 7.65 -8.34
CA SER A 230 14.69 8.04 -7.41
C SER A 230 14.62 9.57 -7.25
N LEU A 231 13.40 10.11 -7.05
CA LEU A 231 13.21 11.48 -6.58
C LEU A 231 13.70 11.67 -5.12
N MET A 232 13.80 10.58 -4.35
CA MET A 232 14.34 10.60 -3.00
C MET A 232 15.87 10.80 -3.06
N PRO A 233 16.43 11.79 -2.37
CA PRO A 233 17.89 11.98 -2.33
C PRO A 233 18.55 10.88 -1.50
N ALA A 234 19.82 10.57 -1.82
CA ALA A 234 20.65 9.76 -0.94
C ALA A 234 21.08 10.57 0.29
N TYR A 235 20.88 10.03 1.48
CA TYR A 235 21.13 10.75 2.74
C TYR A 235 22.51 10.51 3.33
N GLY A 236 23.37 9.70 2.70
CA GLY A 236 24.70 9.37 3.22
C GLY A 236 25.58 10.60 3.48
N ASP A 237 25.52 11.59 2.58
CA ASP A 237 26.29 12.84 2.70
C ASP A 237 25.47 14.00 3.31
N LEU A 238 24.14 13.81 3.49
CA LEU A 238 23.25 14.86 3.97
C LEU A 238 23.01 14.79 5.49
N LEU A 239 23.15 13.61 6.08
CA LEU A 239 22.95 13.35 7.49
C LEU A 239 24.23 12.81 8.12
N SER A 240 24.48 13.17 9.39
CA SER A 240 25.50 12.48 10.17
C SER A 240 25.11 11.03 10.44
N THR A 241 26.09 10.16 10.71
CA THR A 241 25.81 8.76 11.08
C THR A 241 24.86 8.68 12.27
N ALA A 242 24.99 9.57 13.27
CA ALA A 242 24.11 9.60 14.43
C ALA A 242 22.68 10.00 14.05
N ASP A 243 22.50 10.99 13.17
CA ASP A 243 21.17 11.41 12.69
C ASP A 243 20.51 10.32 11.85
N LEU A 244 21.29 9.59 11.04
CA LEU A 244 20.80 8.46 10.28
C LEU A 244 20.29 7.32 11.19
N GLU A 245 21.07 6.95 12.22
CA GLU A 245 20.66 5.94 13.21
C GLU A 245 19.40 6.38 13.97
N ASN A 246 19.34 7.64 14.38
CA ASN A 246 18.17 8.20 15.07
C ASN A 246 16.94 8.19 14.14
N LEU A 247 17.10 8.57 12.87
CA LEU A 247 16.03 8.54 11.86
C LEU A 247 15.50 7.12 11.67
N ILE A 248 16.36 6.13 11.54
CA ILE A 248 15.97 4.72 11.42
C ILE A 248 15.21 4.27 12.68
N ALA A 249 15.68 4.62 13.88
CA ALA A 249 14.98 4.32 15.11
C ALA A 249 13.56 4.93 15.17
N TYR A 250 13.41 6.18 14.70
CA TYR A 250 12.09 6.80 14.57
C TYR A 250 11.21 6.06 13.58
N LEU A 251 11.70 5.73 12.38
CA LEU A 251 10.94 4.98 11.38
C LEU A 251 10.54 3.59 11.89
N CYS A 252 11.45 2.90 12.60
CA CYS A 252 11.14 1.62 13.26
C CYS A 252 10.04 1.75 14.32
N SER A 253 9.88 2.90 14.95
CA SER A 253 8.84 3.15 15.95
C SER A 253 7.43 3.38 15.36
N LEU A 254 7.32 3.53 14.05
CA LEU A 254 6.06 3.82 13.36
C LEU A 254 5.28 2.51 13.07
N HIS A 255 4.29 2.23 13.90
CA HIS A 255 3.45 1.03 13.83
C HIS A 255 1.99 1.30 13.42
N GLY A 256 1.69 2.50 12.91
CA GLY A 256 0.34 2.97 12.62
C GLY A 256 -0.31 3.67 13.82
N PRO A 257 -1.53 4.19 13.67
CA PRO A 257 -2.30 4.69 14.79
C PRO A 257 -2.50 3.54 15.79
N ALA A 258 -2.32 3.83 17.08
CA ALA A 258 -2.72 2.87 18.12
C ALA A 258 -4.20 2.56 17.89
N GLU A 259 -4.55 1.27 17.76
CA GLU A 259 -5.95 0.88 17.78
C GLU A 259 -6.53 1.39 19.11
N GLU A 260 -7.47 2.35 19.05
CA GLU A 260 -8.35 2.60 20.20
C GLU A 260 -9.11 1.29 20.41
N VAL A 261 -8.66 0.51 21.37
CA VAL A 261 -9.41 -0.64 21.88
C VAL A 261 -10.70 -0.03 22.44
N ALA A 262 -11.78 -0.15 21.65
CA ALA A 262 -13.11 0.21 22.11
C ALA A 262 -13.39 -0.65 23.35
N GLN A 263 -13.40 0.03 24.54
CA GLN A 263 -13.80 -0.53 25.80
C GLN A 263 -15.30 -0.73 25.83
#